data_390dcbc62ec1cf606d0d65a05ff64d29
#
_entry.id   390dcbc62ec1cf606d0d65a05ff64d29
#
_cell.length_a   1.000
_cell.length_b   1.000
_cell.length_c   1.000
_cell.angle_alpha   90.00
_cell.angle_beta   90.00
_cell.angle_gamma   90.00
#
_symmetry.space_group_name_H-M   'P 1'
#
loop_
_entity.id
_entity.type
_entity.pdbx_description
1 polymer ?
#
loop_
_entity_poly.entity_id
_entity_poly.type
_entity_poly.pdbx_seq_one_letter_code
_entity_poly.pdbx_strand_id
1 'polypeptide(L)'
;MKENSLYDKKSLKEIIGKNADWNEVAKDCVAFSNAQGGIIDYGIEDDAEEPMPNQRVPEELVVTLQNKINGRTSNVNAYGEILTHSNGGQYLRLHISRGSSAASTTSGKFFIRVSDNSVPVIGSDINRISAEKGYYRWEDEPSRWSWKDADAEKLKKVVSLLYQSDRVSDFVKQKDTKELLDYYFLTEEESDKMTYLGVLFIGTQSQRGRLPHSPVVQCIKYDEEGGDKVKKYLWDDFSKNPYEIIEEVWENIPDWKETNEISDGLFRKEVPAYDKEVIRELVCNSLVHRPYTVSGDIFINIYPKKIEVVNPGLLPLGVTPENILHKTVKRNEHLANLCYALRLMEREGSGYDKMYEIQLSNGKQVPSVTEGNDSVTATVERRIISKESIKVIQQALQVEELKQKQIICLGLIAQNETITASALIKKLNLRDRDALSPWLDKLVDDGLVEAVGQNRSKEYRVSADILKNSEYKGTTSLKRIENYRIRELIIEDLKIYKCASLMDIHERIGKEISYKKVLAQMKQLVTEGIALPVGQNRWVKYQLNQSHSHFQNRE
;
A
#
# COMPACT_ATOMS: atom_id res chain seq x y z
N MET A 1 -18.93 -10.83 -13.92
CA MET A 1 -17.71 -10.10 -13.47
C MET A 1 -17.61 -8.82 -14.29
N LYS A 2 -17.33 -7.66 -13.66
CA LYS A 2 -17.22 -6.36 -14.37
C LYS A 2 -15.85 -6.24 -15.04
N GLU A 3 -15.80 -5.68 -16.24
CA GLU A 3 -14.56 -5.40 -16.98
C GLU A 3 -13.61 -4.49 -16.19
N ASN A 4 -12.31 -4.74 -16.35
CA ASN A 4 -11.24 -4.01 -15.67
C ASN A 4 -9.89 -4.21 -16.38
N SER A 5 -8.79 -3.81 -15.76
CA SER A 5 -7.44 -3.92 -16.33
C SER A 5 -6.95 -5.37 -16.55
N LEU A 6 -7.59 -6.37 -15.95
CA LEU A 6 -7.20 -7.79 -16.02
C LEU A 6 -8.27 -8.68 -16.65
N TYR A 7 -9.46 -8.17 -16.88
CA TYR A 7 -10.58 -8.94 -17.38
C TYR A 7 -11.40 -8.15 -18.39
N ASP A 8 -11.74 -8.81 -19.49
CA ASP A 8 -12.64 -8.30 -20.52
C ASP A 8 -13.63 -9.40 -20.94
N LYS A 9 -14.74 -9.02 -21.50
CA LYS A 9 -15.72 -9.95 -22.10
C LYS A 9 -16.18 -9.42 -23.45
N LYS A 10 -16.40 -10.33 -24.37
CA LYS A 10 -16.67 -10.03 -25.76
C LYS A 10 -17.72 -10.97 -26.32
N SER A 11 -18.46 -10.47 -27.30
CA SER A 11 -19.37 -11.33 -28.05
C SER A 11 -18.61 -12.44 -28.79
N LEU A 12 -19.18 -13.63 -28.82
CA LEU A 12 -18.62 -14.74 -29.63
C LEU A 12 -18.55 -14.39 -31.13
N LYS A 13 -19.38 -13.46 -31.60
CA LYS A 13 -19.41 -12.99 -32.99
C LYS A 13 -18.11 -12.29 -33.42
N GLU A 14 -17.34 -11.76 -32.47
CA GLU A 14 -16.05 -11.11 -32.75
C GLU A 14 -14.97 -12.10 -33.22
N ILE A 15 -15.12 -13.39 -32.93
CA ILE A 15 -14.17 -14.44 -33.31
C ILE A 15 -14.76 -15.52 -34.21
N ILE A 16 -16.06 -15.43 -34.57
CA ILE A 16 -16.74 -16.42 -35.45
C ILE A 16 -17.35 -15.76 -36.68
N GLY A 17 -17.24 -16.43 -37.82
CA GLY A 17 -17.92 -16.06 -39.06
C GLY A 17 -17.25 -14.94 -39.83
N LYS A 18 -18.03 -14.31 -40.74
CA LYS A 18 -17.53 -13.25 -41.65
C LYS A 18 -17.28 -11.91 -40.95
N ASN A 19 -17.87 -11.70 -39.78
CA ASN A 19 -17.77 -10.46 -39.00
C ASN A 19 -16.66 -10.52 -37.94
N ALA A 20 -15.85 -11.61 -37.92
CA ALA A 20 -14.74 -11.72 -36.99
C ALA A 20 -13.70 -10.63 -37.23
N ASP A 21 -13.44 -9.80 -36.21
CA ASP A 21 -12.43 -8.72 -36.27
C ASP A 21 -11.13 -9.15 -35.59
N TRP A 22 -10.33 -9.86 -36.37
CA TRP A 22 -9.02 -10.36 -35.90
C TRP A 22 -8.00 -9.24 -35.63
N ASN A 23 -8.24 -8.01 -36.11
CA ASN A 23 -7.37 -6.88 -35.79
C ASN A 23 -7.69 -6.32 -34.40
N GLU A 24 -8.98 -6.28 -34.04
CA GLU A 24 -9.40 -5.91 -32.69
C GLU A 24 -8.92 -6.95 -31.66
N VAL A 25 -9.06 -8.25 -31.96
CA VAL A 25 -8.52 -9.32 -31.12
C VAL A 25 -6.99 -9.14 -30.94
N ALA A 26 -6.25 -8.87 -32.01
CA ALA A 26 -4.81 -8.65 -31.92
C ALA A 26 -4.46 -7.41 -31.11
N LYS A 27 -5.20 -6.33 -31.27
CA LYS A 27 -5.07 -5.09 -30.50
C LYS A 27 -5.23 -5.37 -28.99
N ASP A 28 -6.29 -6.07 -28.59
CA ASP A 28 -6.57 -6.38 -27.20
C ASP A 28 -5.48 -7.31 -26.62
N CYS A 29 -5.08 -8.35 -27.36
CA CYS A 29 -4.00 -9.23 -26.93
C CYS A 29 -2.67 -8.48 -26.72
N VAL A 30 -2.33 -7.53 -27.60
CA VAL A 30 -1.16 -6.67 -27.46
C VAL A 30 -1.31 -5.78 -26.24
N ALA A 31 -2.49 -5.18 -26.03
CA ALA A 31 -2.74 -4.28 -24.90
C ALA A 31 -2.61 -4.99 -23.57
N PHE A 32 -3.23 -6.16 -23.40
CA PHE A 32 -3.10 -7.00 -22.21
C PHE A 32 -1.66 -7.47 -21.99
N SER A 33 -0.98 -7.95 -23.08
CA SER A 33 0.42 -8.40 -22.99
C SER A 33 1.36 -7.27 -22.57
N ASN A 34 1.14 -6.04 -23.05
CA ASN A 34 1.93 -4.86 -22.68
C ASN A 34 1.62 -4.35 -21.25
N ALA A 35 0.47 -4.64 -20.72
CA ALA A 35 0.09 -4.34 -19.34
C ALA A 35 0.46 -5.49 -18.37
N GLN A 36 -0.49 -6.05 -17.68
CA GLN A 36 -0.29 -7.08 -16.66
C GLN A 36 -0.62 -8.51 -17.13
N GLY A 37 -0.98 -8.68 -18.41
CA GLY A 37 -1.71 -9.85 -18.88
C GLY A 37 -3.17 -9.77 -18.44
N GLY A 38 -3.91 -10.85 -18.60
CA GLY A 38 -5.31 -10.92 -18.20
C GLY A 38 -6.10 -11.98 -18.95
N ILE A 39 -7.42 -11.84 -18.89
CA ILE A 39 -8.37 -12.82 -19.44
C ILE A 39 -9.39 -12.08 -20.30
N ILE A 40 -9.72 -12.66 -21.46
CA ILE A 40 -10.88 -12.24 -22.28
C ILE A 40 -11.82 -13.43 -22.44
N ASP A 41 -13.07 -13.28 -22.03
CA ASP A 41 -14.13 -14.28 -22.20
C ASP A 41 -14.96 -13.96 -23.44
N TYR A 42 -14.80 -14.73 -24.50
CA TYR A 42 -15.60 -14.65 -25.72
C TYR A 42 -16.86 -15.50 -25.63
N GLY A 43 -18.01 -14.89 -25.75
CA GLY A 43 -19.32 -15.52 -25.66
C GLY A 43 -20.14 -15.09 -24.45
N ILE A 44 -19.71 -14.02 -23.78
CA ILE A 44 -20.45 -13.31 -22.76
C ILE A 44 -20.65 -11.88 -23.28
N GLU A 45 -21.89 -11.47 -23.50
CA GLU A 45 -22.21 -10.13 -24.01
C GLU A 45 -21.95 -9.07 -22.92
N ASP A 46 -21.73 -7.80 -23.32
CA ASP A 46 -21.34 -6.70 -22.43
C ASP A 46 -22.35 -6.45 -21.29
N ASP A 47 -23.64 -6.64 -21.57
CA ASP A 47 -24.74 -6.45 -20.63
C ASP A 47 -25.11 -7.74 -19.85
N ALA A 48 -24.43 -8.87 -20.12
CA ALA A 48 -24.66 -10.16 -19.48
C ALA A 48 -23.56 -10.52 -18.46
N GLU A 49 -23.88 -11.31 -17.45
CA GLU A 49 -22.89 -11.88 -16.51
C GLU A 49 -22.51 -13.33 -16.84
N GLU A 50 -23.28 -13.99 -17.72
CA GLU A 50 -23.11 -15.38 -18.09
C GLU A 50 -23.39 -15.59 -19.60
N PRO A 51 -22.86 -16.68 -20.21
CA PRO A 51 -23.12 -17.00 -21.60
C PRO A 51 -24.59 -17.39 -21.81
N MET A 52 -25.10 -17.27 -23.05
CA MET A 52 -26.46 -17.71 -23.36
C MET A 52 -26.63 -19.22 -23.08
N PRO A 53 -27.75 -19.63 -22.44
CA PRO A 53 -28.05 -21.05 -22.27
C PRO A 53 -28.00 -21.81 -23.60
N ASN A 54 -27.37 -22.98 -23.59
CA ASN A 54 -27.18 -23.81 -24.80
C ASN A 54 -26.25 -23.23 -25.88
N GLN A 55 -25.60 -22.11 -25.66
CA GLN A 55 -24.52 -21.60 -26.53
C GLN A 55 -23.45 -22.71 -26.67
N ARG A 56 -22.93 -22.90 -27.91
CA ARG A 56 -21.85 -23.85 -28.18
C ARG A 56 -20.68 -23.15 -28.85
N VAL A 57 -19.48 -23.51 -28.46
CA VAL A 57 -18.23 -23.02 -29.03
C VAL A 57 -17.58 -24.17 -29.82
N PRO A 58 -17.34 -24.04 -31.14
CA PRO A 58 -16.64 -25.03 -31.93
C PRO A 58 -15.23 -25.32 -31.38
N GLU A 59 -14.82 -26.56 -31.23
CA GLU A 59 -13.50 -26.92 -30.70
C GLU A 59 -12.35 -26.40 -31.57
N GLU A 60 -12.52 -26.37 -32.90
CA GLU A 60 -11.56 -25.83 -33.85
C GLU A 60 -11.33 -24.31 -33.68
N LEU A 61 -12.21 -23.61 -32.95
CA LEU A 61 -12.09 -22.18 -32.73
C LEU A 61 -10.88 -21.83 -31.89
N VAL A 62 -10.50 -22.67 -30.92
CA VAL A 62 -9.31 -22.47 -30.07
C VAL A 62 -8.04 -22.40 -30.93
N VAL A 63 -7.89 -23.38 -31.85
CA VAL A 63 -6.74 -23.45 -32.76
C VAL A 63 -6.76 -22.29 -33.76
N THR A 64 -7.94 -21.94 -34.27
CA THR A 64 -8.13 -20.81 -35.19
C THR A 64 -7.73 -19.50 -34.53
N LEU A 65 -8.23 -19.24 -33.30
CA LEU A 65 -7.89 -18.04 -32.52
C LEU A 65 -6.38 -17.94 -32.27
N GLN A 66 -5.74 -19.04 -31.84
CA GLN A 66 -4.30 -19.09 -31.60
C GLN A 66 -3.49 -18.75 -32.85
N ASN A 67 -3.86 -19.34 -34.00
CA ASN A 67 -3.19 -19.06 -35.27
C ASN A 67 -3.38 -17.59 -35.73
N LYS A 68 -4.57 -17.03 -35.50
CA LYS A 68 -4.87 -15.63 -35.84
C LYS A 68 -4.11 -14.65 -34.96
N ILE A 69 -3.98 -14.93 -33.65
CA ILE A 69 -3.16 -14.14 -32.72
C ILE A 69 -1.69 -14.21 -33.15
N ASN A 70 -1.14 -15.40 -33.31
CA ASN A 70 0.27 -15.60 -33.69
C ASN A 70 0.63 -14.93 -35.03
N GLY A 71 -0.29 -14.96 -36.00
CA GLY A 71 -0.06 -14.32 -37.32
C GLY A 71 -0.24 -12.79 -37.34
N ARG A 72 -0.75 -12.17 -36.25
CA ARG A 72 -1.06 -10.74 -36.18
C ARG A 72 -0.37 -9.99 -35.08
N THR A 73 0.35 -10.70 -34.22
CA THR A 73 1.03 -10.10 -33.08
C THR A 73 2.49 -10.54 -33.01
N SER A 74 3.31 -9.75 -32.35
CA SER A 74 4.69 -10.06 -31.99
C SER A 74 4.84 -9.94 -30.46
N ASN A 75 5.56 -10.88 -29.85
CA ASN A 75 5.80 -10.93 -28.40
C ASN A 75 4.53 -11.08 -27.54
N VAL A 76 3.49 -11.69 -28.09
CA VAL A 76 2.26 -12.04 -27.34
C VAL A 76 2.26 -13.53 -27.07
N ASN A 77 2.04 -13.91 -25.80
CA ASN A 77 1.82 -15.29 -25.40
C ASN A 77 0.39 -15.39 -24.84
N ALA A 78 -0.46 -16.14 -25.54
CA ALA A 78 -1.85 -16.34 -25.17
C ALA A 78 -2.28 -17.78 -25.45
N TYR A 79 -3.21 -18.32 -24.68
CA TYR A 79 -3.83 -19.61 -24.93
C TYR A 79 -5.33 -19.56 -24.62
N GLY A 80 -6.12 -20.30 -25.38
CA GLY A 80 -7.57 -20.39 -25.23
C GLY A 80 -8.02 -21.73 -24.67
N GLU A 81 -9.11 -21.72 -23.92
CA GLU A 81 -9.83 -22.90 -23.46
C GLU A 81 -11.35 -22.70 -23.55
N ILE A 82 -12.09 -23.78 -23.80
CA ILE A 82 -13.55 -23.74 -23.81
C ILE A 82 -14.06 -24.14 -22.44
N LEU A 83 -14.86 -23.27 -21.83
CA LEU A 83 -15.47 -23.48 -20.53
C LEU A 83 -16.99 -23.61 -20.67
N THR A 84 -17.59 -24.41 -19.78
CA THR A 84 -19.06 -24.58 -19.70
C THR A 84 -19.54 -23.97 -18.39
N HIS A 85 -20.45 -23.01 -18.50
CA HIS A 85 -21.10 -22.38 -17.35
C HIS A 85 -22.18 -23.28 -16.74
N SER A 86 -22.59 -23.01 -15.51
CA SER A 86 -23.62 -23.78 -14.78
C SER A 86 -24.98 -23.79 -15.49
N ASN A 87 -25.28 -22.78 -16.32
CA ASN A 87 -26.49 -22.72 -17.15
C ASN A 87 -26.42 -23.57 -18.43
N GLY A 88 -25.32 -24.30 -18.65
CA GLY A 88 -25.07 -25.16 -19.80
C GLY A 88 -24.53 -24.43 -21.04
N GLY A 89 -24.37 -23.12 -21.02
CA GLY A 89 -23.74 -22.33 -22.08
C GLY A 89 -22.23 -22.47 -22.07
N GLN A 90 -21.62 -22.53 -23.27
CA GLN A 90 -20.17 -22.54 -23.44
C GLN A 90 -19.66 -21.17 -23.85
N TYR A 91 -18.45 -20.85 -23.42
CA TYR A 91 -17.71 -19.66 -23.83
C TYR A 91 -16.23 -20.01 -23.98
N LEU A 92 -15.47 -19.20 -24.75
CA LEU A 92 -14.05 -19.37 -24.93
C LEU A 92 -13.32 -18.37 -24.04
N ARG A 93 -12.52 -18.85 -23.11
CA ARG A 93 -11.63 -18.06 -22.29
C ARG A 93 -10.26 -17.99 -22.93
N LEU A 94 -9.80 -16.77 -23.20
CA LEU A 94 -8.46 -16.47 -23.69
C LEU A 94 -7.61 -15.95 -22.53
N HIS A 95 -6.56 -16.67 -22.18
CA HIS A 95 -5.56 -16.25 -21.21
C HIS A 95 -4.42 -15.56 -21.93
N ILE A 96 -4.07 -14.35 -21.54
CA ILE A 96 -2.98 -13.56 -22.12
C ILE A 96 -1.94 -13.32 -21.03
N SER A 97 -0.73 -13.83 -21.24
CA SER A 97 0.37 -13.63 -20.31
C SER A 97 0.96 -12.21 -20.48
N ARG A 98 1.42 -11.62 -19.37
CA ARG A 98 2.28 -10.45 -19.46
C ARG A 98 3.52 -10.78 -20.28
N GLY A 99 3.77 -10.04 -21.35
CA GLY A 99 4.95 -10.22 -22.17
C GLY A 99 6.23 -9.82 -21.44
N SER A 100 7.32 -10.54 -21.69
CA SER A 100 8.66 -10.17 -21.23
C SER A 100 9.27 -9.01 -22.04
N SER A 101 8.78 -8.79 -23.26
CA SER A 101 9.21 -7.71 -24.17
C SER A 101 7.99 -6.89 -24.61
N ALA A 102 8.22 -5.71 -25.16
CA ALA A 102 7.15 -4.91 -25.73
C ALA A 102 6.46 -5.68 -26.87
N ALA A 103 5.16 -5.89 -26.74
CA ALA A 103 4.34 -6.55 -27.74
C ALA A 103 3.81 -5.51 -28.75
N SER A 104 3.66 -5.93 -30.00
CA SER A 104 3.08 -5.12 -31.07
C SER A 104 2.19 -5.96 -31.97
N THR A 105 1.32 -5.30 -32.74
CA THR A 105 0.72 -5.95 -33.90
C THR A 105 1.79 -6.13 -35.00
N THR A 106 1.57 -7.05 -35.92
CA THR A 106 2.48 -7.23 -37.10
C THR A 106 2.52 -6.01 -38.01
N SER A 107 1.57 -5.08 -37.86
CA SER A 107 1.62 -3.75 -38.52
C SER A 107 2.44 -2.71 -37.73
N GLY A 108 3.14 -3.10 -36.68
CA GLY A 108 4.01 -2.22 -35.88
C GLY A 108 3.28 -1.31 -34.92
N LYS A 109 2.01 -1.55 -34.62
CA LYS A 109 1.25 -0.75 -33.65
C LYS A 109 1.37 -1.34 -32.26
N PHE A 110 1.55 -0.45 -31.27
CA PHE A 110 1.62 -0.79 -29.84
C PHE A 110 0.35 -0.31 -29.14
N PHE A 111 -0.14 -1.11 -28.22
CA PHE A 111 -1.30 -0.79 -27.37
C PHE A 111 -0.99 -1.20 -25.94
N ILE A 112 -1.67 -0.55 -24.97
CA ILE A 112 -1.61 -0.88 -23.55
C ILE A 112 -3.02 -0.88 -22.95
N ARG A 113 -3.28 -1.77 -22.01
CA ARG A 113 -4.54 -1.80 -21.27
C ARG A 113 -4.53 -0.77 -20.15
N VAL A 114 -5.48 0.17 -20.19
CA VAL A 114 -5.69 1.20 -19.17
C VAL A 114 -7.14 1.08 -18.70
N SER A 115 -7.34 0.68 -17.47
CA SER A 115 -8.68 0.30 -16.95
C SER A 115 -9.33 -0.78 -17.82
N ASP A 116 -10.44 -0.46 -18.47
CA ASP A 116 -11.22 -1.32 -19.36
C ASP A 116 -10.97 -1.05 -20.86
N ASN A 117 -9.98 -0.23 -21.20
CA ASN A 117 -9.69 0.20 -22.57
C ASN A 117 -8.31 -0.22 -23.09
N SER A 118 -8.25 -0.60 -24.36
CA SER A 118 -7.01 -0.82 -25.10
C SER A 118 -6.57 0.44 -25.83
N VAL A 119 -5.61 1.18 -25.27
CA VAL A 119 -5.18 2.50 -25.72
C VAL A 119 -3.94 2.40 -26.61
N PRO A 120 -3.84 3.11 -27.74
CA PRO A 120 -2.64 3.12 -28.56
C PRO A 120 -1.46 3.78 -27.85
N VAL A 121 -0.27 3.20 -28.03
CA VAL A 121 0.99 3.69 -27.50
C VAL A 121 1.82 4.24 -28.64
N ILE A 122 2.27 5.48 -28.55
CA ILE A 122 3.01 6.19 -29.60
C ILE A 122 4.23 6.91 -29.04
N GLY A 123 5.24 7.13 -29.89
CA GLY A 123 6.43 7.94 -29.56
C GLY A 123 7.24 7.38 -28.39
N SER A 124 7.56 8.23 -27.43
CA SER A 124 8.40 7.91 -26.27
C SER A 124 7.79 6.86 -25.33
N ASP A 125 6.47 6.67 -25.34
CA ASP A 125 5.81 5.67 -24.49
C ASP A 125 6.15 4.23 -24.86
N ILE A 126 6.60 3.98 -26.11
CA ILE A 126 7.12 2.67 -26.53
C ILE A 126 8.40 2.34 -25.75
N ASN A 127 9.30 3.32 -25.60
CA ASN A 127 10.53 3.17 -24.81
C ASN A 127 10.21 2.94 -23.33
N ARG A 128 9.16 3.60 -22.82
CA ARG A 128 8.69 3.38 -21.45
C ARG A 128 8.26 1.93 -21.23
N ILE A 129 7.43 1.38 -22.11
CA ILE A 129 7.00 -0.03 -22.01
C ILE A 129 8.20 -0.98 -22.07
N SER A 130 9.16 -0.71 -22.95
CA SER A 130 10.37 -1.52 -23.08
C SER A 130 11.23 -1.47 -21.82
N ALA A 131 11.38 -0.29 -21.22
CA ALA A 131 12.10 -0.12 -19.96
C ALA A 131 11.37 -0.83 -18.79
N GLU A 132 10.05 -0.68 -18.68
CA GLU A 132 9.26 -1.31 -17.62
C GLU A 132 9.19 -2.85 -17.72
N LYS A 133 9.51 -3.40 -18.88
CA LYS A 133 9.65 -4.85 -19.10
C LYS A 133 11.09 -5.35 -18.93
N GLY A 134 12.00 -4.47 -18.52
CA GLY A 134 13.40 -4.81 -18.28
C GLY A 134 14.24 -5.03 -19.56
N TYR A 135 13.71 -4.67 -20.71
CA TYR A 135 14.47 -4.76 -21.97
C TYR A 135 15.50 -3.63 -22.11
N TYR A 136 15.25 -2.49 -21.48
CA TYR A 136 16.18 -1.37 -21.38
C TYR A 136 16.37 -1.04 -19.90
N ARG A 137 17.62 -1.11 -19.44
CA ARG A 137 18.01 -0.74 -18.07
C ARG A 137 18.95 0.45 -18.16
N TRP A 138 18.44 1.61 -17.77
CA TRP A 138 19.24 2.82 -17.67
C TRP A 138 20.48 2.63 -16.79
N GLU A 139 20.34 1.83 -15.76
CA GLU A 139 21.38 1.59 -14.76
C GLU A 139 22.62 0.93 -15.34
N ASP A 140 22.46 0.06 -16.35
CA ASP A 140 23.52 -0.74 -16.96
C ASP A 140 24.20 -0.02 -18.14
N GLU A 141 23.64 1.13 -18.59
CA GLU A 141 24.20 1.86 -19.74
C GLU A 141 25.64 2.30 -19.45
N PRO A 142 26.60 1.93 -20.29
CA PRO A 142 27.99 2.31 -20.08
C PRO A 142 28.20 3.80 -20.34
N SER A 143 28.90 4.44 -19.44
CA SER A 143 29.37 5.81 -19.66
C SER A 143 30.70 5.83 -20.41
N ARG A 144 31.13 7.02 -20.83
CA ARG A 144 32.45 7.21 -21.41
C ARG A 144 33.58 7.36 -20.40
N TRP A 145 33.29 7.42 -19.11
CA TRP A 145 34.25 7.73 -18.05
C TRP A 145 34.68 6.46 -17.32
N SER A 146 35.98 6.40 -17.00
CA SER A 146 36.53 5.36 -16.13
C SER A 146 36.18 5.62 -14.67
N TRP A 147 36.04 4.56 -13.87
CA TRP A 147 35.88 4.67 -12.42
C TRP A 147 37.12 5.30 -11.74
N LYS A 148 38.29 5.28 -12.43
CA LYS A 148 39.52 5.96 -12.00
C LYS A 148 39.41 7.48 -12.09
N ASP A 149 38.47 7.98 -12.92
CA ASP A 149 38.14 9.40 -13.07
C ASP A 149 36.96 9.81 -12.15
N ALA A 150 36.54 8.94 -11.23
CA ALA A 150 35.49 9.20 -10.29
C ALA A 150 35.88 10.29 -9.27
N ASP A 151 34.90 10.84 -8.59
CA ASP A 151 35.11 11.70 -7.41
C ASP A 151 35.69 10.84 -6.28
N ALA A 152 36.95 11.09 -5.90
CA ALA A 152 37.68 10.27 -4.94
C ALA A 152 37.00 10.20 -3.56
N GLU A 153 36.40 11.30 -3.08
CA GLU A 153 35.71 11.33 -1.80
C GLU A 153 34.40 10.56 -1.84
N LYS A 154 33.64 10.68 -2.92
CA LYS A 154 32.39 9.93 -3.10
C LYS A 154 32.65 8.43 -3.25
N LEU A 155 33.64 8.06 -4.07
CA LEU A 155 34.07 6.67 -4.20
C LEU A 155 34.47 6.07 -2.85
N LYS A 156 35.35 6.74 -2.12
CA LYS A 156 35.78 6.31 -0.79
C LYS A 156 34.61 6.18 0.18
N LYS A 157 33.68 7.15 0.19
CA LYS A 157 32.50 7.14 1.05
C LYS A 157 31.58 5.96 0.73
N VAL A 158 31.22 5.75 -0.55
CA VAL A 158 30.35 4.65 -0.98
C VAL A 158 30.96 3.29 -0.64
N VAL A 159 32.22 3.09 -0.97
CA VAL A 159 32.96 1.83 -0.68
C VAL A 159 33.00 1.59 0.84
N SER A 160 33.34 2.61 1.63
CA SER A 160 33.36 2.49 3.10
C SER A 160 32.00 2.12 3.67
N LEU A 161 30.91 2.75 3.19
CA LEU A 161 29.55 2.45 3.63
C LEU A 161 29.15 1.01 3.29
N LEU A 162 29.52 0.50 2.12
CA LEU A 162 29.25 -0.88 1.72
C LEU A 162 29.98 -1.88 2.62
N TYR A 163 31.27 -1.65 2.92
CA TYR A 163 32.03 -2.52 3.83
C TYR A 163 31.48 -2.50 5.26
N GLN A 164 30.98 -1.37 5.75
CA GLN A 164 30.44 -1.22 7.10
C GLN A 164 29.01 -1.74 7.24
N SER A 165 28.31 -1.95 6.13
CA SER A 165 26.91 -2.34 6.16
C SER A 165 26.74 -3.79 6.61
N ASP A 166 25.85 -4.03 7.56
CA ASP A 166 25.39 -5.37 7.96
C ASP A 166 24.49 -6.04 6.91
N ARG A 167 24.02 -5.28 5.93
CA ARG A 167 23.20 -5.76 4.80
C ARG A 167 24.04 -6.31 3.65
N VAL A 168 25.34 -6.15 3.71
CA VAL A 168 26.32 -6.69 2.75
C VAL A 168 26.91 -7.96 3.32
N SER A 169 26.85 -9.06 2.57
CA SER A 169 27.37 -10.36 3.01
C SER A 169 28.89 -10.34 3.11
N ASP A 170 29.44 -11.21 3.99
CA ASP A 170 30.89 -11.33 4.17
C ASP A 170 31.61 -11.72 2.87
N PHE A 171 30.97 -12.51 2.01
CA PHE A 171 31.50 -12.83 0.68
C PHE A 171 31.74 -11.57 -0.16
N VAL A 172 30.78 -10.64 -0.15
CA VAL A 172 30.90 -9.38 -0.91
C VAL A 172 31.92 -8.45 -0.28
N LYS A 173 32.04 -8.44 1.05
CA LYS A 173 33.04 -7.65 1.78
C LYS A 173 34.48 -8.10 1.58
N GLN A 174 34.71 -9.30 1.03
CA GLN A 174 36.07 -9.80 0.70
C GLN A 174 36.56 -9.32 -0.66
N LYS A 175 35.67 -8.75 -1.49
CA LYS A 175 36.00 -8.24 -2.84
C LYS A 175 36.86 -6.99 -2.74
N ASP A 176 37.75 -6.82 -3.72
CA ASP A 176 38.48 -5.56 -3.86
C ASP A 176 37.53 -4.42 -4.33
N THR A 177 38.05 -3.20 -4.42
CA THR A 177 37.25 -2.04 -4.81
C THR A 177 36.62 -2.22 -6.18
N LYS A 178 37.36 -2.70 -7.19
CA LYS A 178 36.81 -2.87 -8.55
C LYS A 178 35.75 -3.95 -8.59
N GLU A 179 36.02 -5.09 -8.01
CA GLU A 179 35.06 -6.20 -7.89
C GLU A 179 33.79 -5.81 -7.12
N LEU A 180 33.92 -4.93 -6.10
CA LEU A 180 32.78 -4.39 -5.36
C LEU A 180 31.94 -3.46 -6.22
N LEU A 181 32.58 -2.61 -7.03
CA LEU A 181 31.90 -1.72 -7.98
C LEU A 181 31.15 -2.54 -9.06
N ASP A 182 31.78 -3.59 -9.59
CA ASP A 182 31.16 -4.50 -10.55
C ASP A 182 29.95 -5.23 -9.93
N TYR A 183 30.10 -5.72 -8.72
CA TYR A 183 29.02 -6.43 -8.01
C TYR A 183 27.76 -5.57 -7.82
N TYR A 184 27.93 -4.26 -7.60
CA TYR A 184 26.83 -3.31 -7.48
C TYR A 184 26.47 -2.59 -8.79
N PHE A 185 26.98 -3.06 -9.94
CA PHE A 185 26.71 -2.49 -11.25
C PHE A 185 27.11 -1.00 -11.38
N LEU A 186 28.12 -0.57 -10.64
CA LEU A 186 28.67 0.78 -10.75
C LEU A 186 29.70 0.89 -11.88
N THR A 187 30.22 -0.24 -12.32
CA THR A 187 31.11 -0.37 -13.47
C THR A 187 30.62 -1.47 -14.40
N GLU A 188 30.97 -1.35 -15.67
CA GLU A 188 30.74 -2.37 -16.69
C GLU A 188 31.68 -3.56 -16.43
N GLU A 189 31.16 -4.79 -16.50
CA GLU A 189 31.96 -6.01 -16.33
C GLU A 189 33.09 -6.05 -17.36
N GLU A 190 34.27 -6.49 -16.93
CA GLU A 190 35.50 -6.56 -17.73
C GLU A 190 35.99 -5.21 -18.32
N SER A 191 35.46 -4.09 -17.84
CA SER A 191 35.80 -2.74 -18.28
C SER A 191 36.07 -1.81 -17.07
N ASP A 192 36.89 -0.78 -17.34
CA ASP A 192 37.09 0.29 -16.33
C ASP A 192 36.00 1.37 -16.41
N LYS A 193 35.03 1.26 -17.32
CA LYS A 193 33.98 2.29 -17.50
C LYS A 193 32.93 2.23 -16.40
N MET A 194 32.55 3.38 -15.90
CA MET A 194 31.37 3.49 -15.05
C MET A 194 30.10 3.30 -15.88
N THR A 195 29.12 2.63 -15.29
CA THR A 195 27.74 2.68 -15.78
C THR A 195 27.10 4.03 -15.45
N TYR A 196 25.90 4.30 -15.95
CA TYR A 196 25.16 5.49 -15.53
C TYR A 196 24.84 5.48 -14.03
N LEU A 197 24.56 4.30 -13.44
CA LEU A 197 24.43 4.16 -12.00
C LEU A 197 25.72 4.50 -11.26
N GLY A 198 26.87 4.05 -11.77
CA GLY A 198 28.19 4.40 -11.24
C GLY A 198 28.44 5.91 -11.30
N VAL A 199 28.18 6.55 -12.44
CA VAL A 199 28.33 8.01 -12.56
C VAL A 199 27.42 8.75 -11.58
N LEU A 200 26.19 8.27 -11.36
CA LEU A 200 25.24 8.88 -10.43
C LEU A 200 25.78 8.88 -9.00
N PHE A 201 26.41 7.79 -8.55
CA PHE A 201 26.87 7.64 -7.16
C PHE A 201 28.31 8.11 -6.91
N ILE A 202 29.24 7.78 -7.80
CA ILE A 202 30.67 8.05 -7.59
C ILE A 202 31.28 9.02 -8.61
N GLY A 203 30.54 9.42 -9.66
CA GLY A 203 31.02 10.38 -10.64
C GLY A 203 31.29 11.76 -10.04
N THR A 204 32.05 12.59 -10.76
CA THR A 204 32.23 14.01 -10.42
C THR A 204 30.94 14.80 -10.70
N GLN A 205 30.83 16.02 -10.17
CA GLN A 205 29.74 16.94 -10.46
C GLN A 205 29.49 17.10 -11.97
N SER A 206 30.57 17.35 -12.73
CA SER A 206 30.49 17.53 -14.19
C SER A 206 30.01 16.26 -14.91
N GLN A 207 30.39 15.08 -14.43
CA GLN A 207 29.96 13.80 -15.01
C GLN A 207 28.48 13.56 -14.74
N ARG A 208 28.00 13.77 -13.48
CA ARG A 208 26.59 13.66 -13.14
C ARG A 208 25.71 14.61 -13.93
N GLY A 209 26.11 15.88 -14.07
CA GLY A 209 25.37 16.87 -14.86
C GLY A 209 25.26 16.56 -16.34
N ARG A 210 26.03 15.57 -16.85
CA ARG A 210 25.99 15.12 -18.25
C ARG A 210 25.26 13.79 -18.45
N LEU A 211 24.74 13.20 -17.37
CA LEU A 211 23.87 12.05 -17.50
C LEU A 211 22.53 12.47 -18.14
N PRO A 212 21.97 11.66 -19.04
CA PRO A 212 20.60 11.87 -19.48
C PRO A 212 19.65 11.86 -18.25
N HIS A 213 18.80 12.86 -18.16
CA HIS A 213 17.76 12.93 -17.11
C HIS A 213 18.29 12.78 -15.68
N SER A 214 19.47 13.36 -15.37
CA SER A 214 19.97 13.43 -13.98
C SER A 214 18.88 13.94 -13.02
N PRO A 215 18.74 13.33 -11.83
CA PRO A 215 17.70 13.74 -10.91
C PRO A 215 17.98 15.13 -10.32
N VAL A 216 16.97 15.99 -10.36
CA VAL A 216 16.93 17.27 -9.67
C VAL A 216 15.90 17.13 -8.55
N VAL A 217 16.23 17.56 -7.34
CA VAL A 217 15.33 17.55 -6.20
C VAL A 217 15.09 18.99 -5.75
N GLN A 218 13.83 19.37 -5.63
CA GLN A 218 13.40 20.67 -5.13
C GLN A 218 12.51 20.48 -3.90
N CYS A 219 12.86 21.12 -2.81
CA CYS A 219 11.98 21.19 -1.65
C CYS A 219 11.42 22.61 -1.51
N ILE A 220 10.10 22.73 -1.50
CA ILE A 220 9.39 24.02 -1.49
C ILE A 220 8.44 24.05 -0.31
N LYS A 221 8.58 25.05 0.56
CA LYS A 221 7.66 25.32 1.65
C LYS A 221 6.64 26.35 1.21
N TYR A 222 5.37 26.06 1.48
CA TYR A 222 4.22 26.92 1.21
C TYR A 222 3.62 27.40 2.55
N ASP A 223 3.05 28.59 2.59
CA ASP A 223 2.32 29.14 3.74
C ASP A 223 0.95 28.47 3.92
N GLU A 224 0.29 28.13 2.80
CA GLU A 224 -0.95 27.36 2.76
C GLU A 224 -1.02 26.50 1.51
N GLU A 225 -2.03 25.64 1.40
CA GLU A 225 -2.24 24.81 0.23
C GLU A 225 -2.71 25.67 -0.95
N GLY A 226 -1.91 25.72 -2.03
CA GLY A 226 -2.13 26.62 -3.16
C GLY A 226 -1.66 28.05 -2.93
N GLY A 227 -1.02 28.34 -1.79
CA GLY A 227 -0.51 29.65 -1.40
C GLY A 227 0.88 29.99 -1.91
N ASP A 228 1.48 31.02 -1.32
CA ASP A 228 2.78 31.53 -1.73
C ASP A 228 3.93 30.65 -1.25
N LYS A 229 5.02 30.66 -2.01
CA LYS A 229 6.27 29.99 -1.67
C LYS A 229 7.01 30.76 -0.60
N VAL A 230 7.18 30.15 0.58
CA VAL A 230 7.89 30.78 1.71
C VAL A 230 9.39 30.53 1.64
N LYS A 231 9.78 29.29 1.28
CA LYS A 231 11.19 28.89 1.23
C LYS A 231 11.42 27.81 0.19
N LYS A 232 12.61 27.80 -0.41
CA LYS A 232 13.03 26.81 -1.38
C LYS A 232 14.42 26.29 -1.02
N TYR A 233 14.58 24.96 -1.10
CA TYR A 233 15.84 24.25 -1.09
C TYR A 233 15.98 23.54 -2.44
N LEU A 234 17.19 23.51 -2.99
CA LEU A 234 17.40 23.08 -4.36
C LEU A 234 18.68 22.27 -4.48
N TRP A 235 18.58 21.09 -5.07
CA TRP A 235 19.70 20.20 -5.44
C TRP A 235 19.64 19.98 -6.95
N ASP A 236 20.15 20.96 -7.72
CA ASP A 236 20.13 21.01 -9.20
C ASP A 236 21.51 21.23 -9.81
N ASP A 237 22.51 21.46 -8.99
CA ASP A 237 23.89 21.69 -9.42
C ASP A 237 24.68 20.38 -9.62
N PHE A 238 24.06 19.24 -9.37
CA PHE A 238 24.66 17.91 -9.47
C PHE A 238 25.89 17.69 -8.59
N SER A 239 26.13 18.54 -7.60
CA SER A 239 27.24 18.38 -6.62
C SER A 239 27.04 17.18 -5.71
N LYS A 240 25.78 16.79 -5.48
CA LYS A 240 25.38 15.72 -4.55
C LYS A 240 24.95 14.46 -5.29
N ASN A 241 25.32 13.31 -4.74
CA ASN A 241 24.79 12.03 -5.17
C ASN A 241 23.50 11.68 -4.41
N PRO A 242 22.77 10.61 -4.79
CA PRO A 242 21.52 10.23 -4.11
C PRO A 242 21.64 10.03 -2.62
N TYR A 243 22.71 9.43 -2.14
CA TYR A 243 22.97 9.25 -0.70
C TYR A 243 23.06 10.59 0.02
N GLU A 244 23.85 11.51 -0.50
CA GLU A 244 24.03 12.85 0.07
C GLU A 244 22.74 13.69 0.02
N ILE A 245 21.96 13.58 -1.06
CA ILE A 245 20.66 14.27 -1.17
C ILE A 245 19.71 13.80 -0.06
N ILE A 246 19.60 12.49 0.17
CA ILE A 246 18.73 11.94 1.21
C ILE A 246 19.16 12.42 2.61
N GLU A 247 20.48 12.44 2.90
CA GLU A 247 21.01 12.95 4.16
C GLU A 247 20.72 14.46 4.31
N GLU A 248 20.99 15.26 3.28
CA GLU A 248 20.80 16.71 3.33
C GLU A 248 19.34 17.13 3.38
N VAL A 249 18.43 16.43 2.73
CA VAL A 249 16.99 16.66 2.87
C VAL A 249 16.57 16.54 4.34
N TRP A 250 17.08 15.55 5.05
CA TRP A 250 16.80 15.42 6.47
C TRP A 250 17.47 16.52 7.31
N GLU A 251 18.75 16.81 7.07
CA GLU A 251 19.51 17.70 7.94
C GLU A 251 19.17 19.19 7.75
N ASN A 252 18.93 19.62 6.52
CA ASN A 252 18.80 21.04 6.18
C ASN A 252 17.39 21.59 6.32
N ILE A 253 16.37 20.73 6.45
CA ILE A 253 14.98 21.16 6.55
C ILE A 253 14.50 21.01 8.00
N PRO A 254 14.28 22.14 8.72
CA PRO A 254 13.90 22.09 10.14
C PRO A 254 12.46 21.61 10.36
N ASP A 255 11.60 21.70 9.36
CA ASP A 255 10.17 21.35 9.45
C ASP A 255 9.94 19.89 9.87
N TRP A 256 10.88 18.98 9.57
CA TRP A 256 10.81 17.58 9.99
C TRP A 256 10.98 17.43 11.50
N LYS A 257 11.83 18.25 12.09
CA LYS A 257 12.30 18.17 13.49
C LYS A 257 11.33 18.86 14.47
N GLU A 258 10.29 19.54 13.96
CA GLU A 258 9.23 20.08 14.81
C GLU A 258 8.52 18.94 15.56
N THR A 259 8.17 19.17 16.82
CA THR A 259 7.50 18.18 17.67
C THR A 259 6.12 18.64 18.10
N ASN A 260 5.21 17.68 18.29
CA ASN A 260 3.92 17.91 18.93
C ASN A 260 3.97 17.32 20.35
N GLU A 261 3.70 18.13 21.34
CA GLU A 261 3.60 17.68 22.73
C GLU A 261 2.27 16.99 22.98
N ILE A 262 2.32 15.79 23.54
CA ILE A 262 1.14 15.06 24.03
C ILE A 262 1.27 14.92 25.54
N SER A 263 0.24 15.34 26.28
CA SER A 263 0.14 15.07 27.70
C SER A 263 0.00 13.58 27.97
N ASP A 264 0.90 13.03 28.77
CA ASP A 264 0.86 11.63 29.22
C ASP A 264 0.97 11.58 30.76
N GLY A 265 -0.14 11.82 31.42
CA GLY A 265 -0.20 11.94 32.89
C GLY A 265 0.63 13.12 33.40
N LEU A 266 1.67 12.84 34.20
CA LEU A 266 2.64 13.82 34.71
C LEU A 266 3.76 14.13 33.71
N PHE A 267 3.89 13.37 32.64
CA PHE A 267 4.93 13.52 31.64
C PHE A 267 4.37 14.07 30.32
N ARG A 268 5.23 14.64 29.53
CA ARG A 268 4.94 15.06 28.16
C ARG A 268 5.69 14.14 27.22
N LYS A 269 5.02 13.62 26.22
CA LYS A 269 5.63 12.87 25.13
C LYS A 269 5.72 13.78 23.91
N GLU A 270 6.89 13.86 23.32
CA GLU A 270 7.10 14.53 22.05
C GLU A 270 6.89 13.53 20.91
N VAL A 271 6.04 13.91 19.97
CA VAL A 271 5.86 13.17 18.71
C VAL A 271 6.36 14.05 17.59
N PRO A 272 7.35 13.61 16.78
CA PRO A 272 7.90 14.42 15.71
C PRO A 272 6.83 14.75 14.67
N ALA A 273 6.92 15.92 14.06
CA ALA A 273 6.03 16.29 12.95
C ALA A 273 6.12 15.27 11.82
N TYR A 274 7.34 14.85 11.51
CA TYR A 274 7.62 13.75 10.58
C TYR A 274 8.75 12.88 11.12
N ASP A 275 8.59 11.57 11.00
CA ASP A 275 9.62 10.63 11.42
C ASP A 275 10.76 10.58 10.40
N LYS A 276 11.99 10.40 10.89
CA LYS A 276 13.19 10.33 10.05
C LYS A 276 13.14 9.18 9.04
N GLU A 277 12.64 8.03 9.47
CA GLU A 277 12.52 6.87 8.60
C GLU A 277 11.49 7.09 7.50
N VAL A 278 10.38 7.78 7.81
CA VAL A 278 9.33 8.12 6.82
C VAL A 278 9.87 9.09 5.77
N ILE A 279 10.59 10.16 6.17
CA ILE A 279 11.19 11.10 5.21
C ILE A 279 12.23 10.41 4.35
N ARG A 280 13.13 9.63 4.97
CA ARG A 280 14.16 8.87 4.25
C ARG A 280 13.55 7.93 3.22
N GLU A 281 12.52 7.19 3.60
CA GLU A 281 11.84 6.24 2.72
C GLU A 281 11.14 6.94 1.55
N LEU A 282 10.44 8.05 1.80
CA LEU A 282 9.78 8.83 0.76
C LEU A 282 10.78 9.36 -0.28
N VAL A 283 11.89 9.96 0.17
CA VAL A 283 12.91 10.53 -0.73
C VAL A 283 13.65 9.42 -1.47
N CYS A 284 14.01 8.34 -0.80
CA CYS A 284 14.65 7.19 -1.43
C CYS A 284 13.73 6.55 -2.47
N ASN A 285 12.45 6.33 -2.14
CA ASN A 285 11.47 5.79 -3.08
C ASN A 285 11.28 6.70 -4.31
N SER A 286 11.29 8.02 -4.13
CA SER A 286 11.20 8.94 -5.26
C SER A 286 12.38 8.81 -6.22
N LEU A 287 13.60 8.64 -5.69
CA LEU A 287 14.81 8.43 -6.51
C LEU A 287 14.83 7.04 -7.16
N VAL A 288 14.50 5.98 -6.40
CA VAL A 288 14.53 4.59 -6.87
C VAL A 288 13.44 4.31 -7.91
N HIS A 289 12.25 4.89 -7.73
CA HIS A 289 11.12 4.65 -8.65
C HIS A 289 10.99 5.71 -9.76
N ARG A 290 11.86 6.73 -9.78
CA ARG A 290 11.92 7.69 -10.87
C ARG A 290 12.25 6.98 -12.19
N PRO A 291 11.49 7.22 -13.29
CA PRO A 291 11.89 6.75 -14.59
C PRO A 291 13.02 7.65 -15.14
N TYR A 292 14.24 7.14 -15.19
CA TYR A 292 15.41 7.88 -15.72
C TYR A 292 15.42 7.99 -17.26
N THR A 293 14.30 7.67 -17.89
CA THR A 293 14.04 7.83 -19.34
C THR A 293 13.18 9.04 -19.64
N VAL A 294 12.71 9.76 -18.63
CA VAL A 294 11.89 10.98 -18.79
C VAL A 294 12.50 12.15 -18.03
N SER A 295 12.28 13.35 -18.55
CA SER A 295 12.64 14.59 -17.86
C SER A 295 11.62 14.91 -16.76
N GLY A 296 12.05 15.64 -15.76
CA GLY A 296 11.22 16.15 -14.67
C GLY A 296 11.95 16.10 -13.33
N ASP A 297 11.63 17.06 -12.48
CA ASP A 297 12.21 17.19 -11.16
C ASP A 297 11.37 16.41 -10.13
N ILE A 298 12.02 16.00 -9.06
CA ILE A 298 11.35 15.50 -7.86
C ILE A 298 11.01 16.72 -7.00
N PHE A 299 9.74 16.92 -6.66
CA PHE A 299 9.31 17.98 -5.77
C PHE A 299 8.93 17.42 -4.41
N ILE A 300 9.43 18.07 -3.35
CA ILE A 300 9.04 17.85 -1.96
C ILE A 300 8.30 19.12 -1.53
N ASN A 301 6.98 19.09 -1.51
CA ASN A 301 6.16 20.23 -1.14
C ASN A 301 5.78 20.13 0.33
N ILE A 302 6.15 21.14 1.12
CA ILE A 302 5.86 21.24 2.56
C ILE A 302 4.69 22.20 2.73
N TYR A 303 3.58 21.71 3.23
CA TYR A 303 2.40 22.47 3.61
C TYR A 303 2.23 22.47 5.13
N PRO A 304 1.41 23.37 5.70
CA PRO A 304 1.21 23.45 7.16
C PRO A 304 0.73 22.14 7.80
N LYS A 305 0.01 21.29 7.05
CA LYS A 305 -0.61 20.05 7.58
C LYS A 305 -0.04 18.76 7.00
N LYS A 306 0.63 18.82 5.86
CA LYS A 306 1.11 17.65 5.10
C LYS A 306 2.40 17.96 4.37
N ILE A 307 3.04 16.89 3.92
CA ILE A 307 4.05 16.94 2.86
C ILE A 307 3.58 16.13 1.66
N GLU A 308 4.00 16.55 0.49
CA GLU A 308 3.79 15.82 -0.75
C GLU A 308 5.12 15.64 -1.46
N VAL A 309 5.43 14.40 -1.84
CA VAL A 309 6.57 14.08 -2.70
C VAL A 309 6.02 13.74 -4.08
N VAL A 310 6.29 14.61 -5.04
CA VAL A 310 5.84 14.48 -6.43
C VAL A 310 6.99 13.97 -7.27
N ASN A 311 6.80 12.83 -7.90
CA ASN A 311 7.79 12.15 -8.73
C ASN A 311 7.32 12.15 -10.19
N PRO A 312 8.17 12.50 -11.17
CA PRO A 312 7.78 12.43 -12.58
C PRO A 312 7.53 10.99 -13.02
N GLY A 313 6.64 10.82 -13.97
CA GLY A 313 6.22 9.53 -14.53
C GLY A 313 5.06 8.90 -13.76
N LEU A 314 4.64 7.72 -14.19
CA LEU A 314 3.52 6.98 -13.62
C LEU A 314 4.03 5.85 -12.72
N LEU A 315 3.13 5.22 -11.96
CA LEU A 315 3.45 4.02 -11.19
C LEU A 315 3.95 2.90 -12.11
N PRO A 316 4.82 1.99 -11.61
CA PRO A 316 5.23 0.82 -12.37
C PRO A 316 4.03 -0.01 -12.82
N LEU A 317 4.14 -0.67 -13.97
CA LEU A 317 3.06 -1.54 -14.47
C LEU A 317 2.65 -2.58 -13.42
N GLY A 318 1.35 -2.62 -13.15
CA GLY A 318 0.79 -3.54 -12.16
C GLY A 318 0.73 -3.00 -10.74
N VAL A 319 1.25 -1.81 -10.51
CA VAL A 319 1.10 -1.08 -9.25
C VAL A 319 0.01 -0.03 -9.43
N THR A 320 -0.89 0.06 -8.47
CA THR A 320 -1.91 1.12 -8.37
C THR A 320 -1.86 1.72 -6.97
N PRO A 321 -2.42 2.92 -6.76
CA PRO A 321 -2.51 3.50 -5.43
C PRO A 321 -3.13 2.55 -4.39
N GLU A 322 -4.09 1.71 -4.82
CA GLU A 322 -4.78 0.78 -3.95
C GLU A 322 -3.93 -0.44 -3.60
N ASN A 323 -3.09 -0.96 -4.50
CA ASN A 323 -2.34 -2.20 -4.27
C ASN A 323 -0.87 -1.99 -3.85
N ILE A 324 -0.43 -0.74 -3.71
CA ILE A 324 0.98 -0.38 -3.44
C ILE A 324 1.53 -1.03 -2.16
N LEU A 325 0.67 -1.26 -1.15
CA LEU A 325 1.03 -1.93 0.10
C LEU A 325 1.43 -3.41 -0.09
N HIS A 326 0.99 -4.05 -1.19
CA HIS A 326 1.18 -5.49 -1.44
C HIS A 326 2.05 -5.78 -2.66
N LYS A 327 2.56 -4.76 -3.32
CA LYS A 327 3.35 -4.92 -4.54
C LYS A 327 4.79 -4.51 -4.33
N THR A 328 5.69 -5.41 -4.69
CA THR A 328 7.13 -5.17 -4.67
C THR A 328 7.62 -5.13 -6.12
N VAL A 329 7.46 -3.98 -6.77
CA VAL A 329 7.96 -3.77 -8.13
C VAL A 329 9.04 -2.71 -8.10
N LYS A 330 10.26 -3.07 -8.47
CA LYS A 330 11.40 -2.16 -8.55
C LYS A 330 11.56 -1.70 -9.99
N ARG A 331 11.46 -0.40 -10.25
CA ARG A 331 11.71 0.16 -11.60
C ARG A 331 13.20 0.13 -11.92
N ASN A 332 14.03 0.54 -10.98
CA ASN A 332 15.48 0.56 -11.08
C ASN A 332 16.04 -0.43 -10.05
N GLU A 333 16.24 -1.67 -10.47
CA GLU A 333 16.54 -2.78 -9.56
C GLU A 333 17.93 -2.68 -8.93
N HIS A 334 18.95 -2.29 -9.73
CA HIS A 334 20.32 -2.15 -9.26
C HIS A 334 20.46 -0.95 -8.32
N LEU A 335 19.81 0.17 -8.64
CA LEU A 335 19.72 1.33 -7.75
C LEU A 335 19.04 0.96 -6.42
N ALA A 336 17.94 0.22 -6.47
CA ALA A 336 17.25 -0.24 -5.26
C ALA A 336 18.15 -1.16 -4.41
N ASN A 337 18.87 -2.10 -5.05
CA ASN A 337 19.79 -2.99 -4.35
C ASN A 337 20.97 -2.23 -3.72
N LEU A 338 21.51 -1.23 -4.42
CA LEU A 338 22.55 -0.36 -3.89
C LEU A 338 22.03 0.48 -2.71
N CYS A 339 20.85 1.11 -2.84
CA CYS A 339 20.20 1.86 -1.76
C CYS A 339 19.93 0.97 -0.54
N TYR A 340 19.51 -0.27 -0.73
CA TYR A 340 19.36 -1.23 0.34
C TYR A 340 20.71 -1.52 1.03
N ALA A 341 21.76 -1.82 0.27
CA ALA A 341 23.09 -2.07 0.81
C ALA A 341 23.65 -0.87 1.58
N LEU A 342 23.33 0.35 1.13
CA LEU A 342 23.68 1.61 1.81
C LEU A 342 22.76 1.97 2.99
N ARG A 343 21.80 1.12 3.35
CA ARG A 343 20.81 1.33 4.43
C ARG A 343 19.85 2.51 4.20
N LEU A 344 19.65 2.90 2.96
CA LEU A 344 18.76 4.00 2.61
C LEU A 344 17.29 3.57 2.50
N MET A 345 17.01 2.31 2.18
CA MET A 345 15.66 1.76 2.07
C MET A 345 15.59 0.30 2.54
N GLU A 346 14.38 -0.22 2.75
CA GLU A 346 14.15 -1.63 3.05
C GLU A 346 14.06 -2.48 1.76
N ARG A 347 14.36 -3.80 1.86
CA ARG A 347 14.49 -4.66 0.66
C ARG A 347 13.18 -5.20 0.12
N GLU A 348 12.27 -5.63 0.99
CA GLU A 348 11.17 -6.56 0.65
C GLU A 348 9.84 -5.88 0.33
N GLY A 349 9.85 -4.64 -0.17
CA GLY A 349 8.61 -3.86 -0.32
C GLY A 349 7.99 -3.44 1.01
N SER A 350 8.71 -3.64 2.11
CA SER A 350 8.28 -3.31 3.48
C SER A 350 8.39 -1.82 3.81
N GLY A 351 8.91 -1.00 2.89
CA GLY A 351 9.07 0.44 3.12
C GLY A 351 7.73 1.15 3.33
N TYR A 352 6.71 0.79 2.54
CA TYR A 352 5.35 1.29 2.74
C TYR A 352 4.72 0.76 4.02
N ASP A 353 4.86 -0.54 4.32
CA ASP A 353 4.41 -1.14 5.57
C ASP A 353 5.06 -0.44 6.77
N LYS A 354 6.37 -0.13 6.66
CA LYS A 354 7.10 0.59 7.72
C LYS A 354 6.57 2.01 7.93
N MET A 355 6.28 2.73 6.86
CA MET A 355 5.66 4.04 6.96
C MET A 355 4.25 3.97 7.58
N TYR A 356 3.44 2.96 7.24
CA TYR A 356 2.14 2.71 7.85
C TYR A 356 2.26 2.45 9.35
N GLU A 357 3.15 1.54 9.75
CA GLU A 357 3.44 1.23 11.15
C GLU A 357 3.82 2.48 11.94
N ILE A 358 4.79 3.27 11.44
CA ILE A 358 5.28 4.48 12.11
C ILE A 358 4.16 5.52 12.24
N GLN A 359 3.42 5.78 11.17
CA GLN A 359 2.34 6.77 11.18
C GLN A 359 1.23 6.38 12.16
N LEU A 360 0.79 5.12 12.14
CA LEU A 360 -0.24 4.62 13.06
C LEU A 360 0.25 4.61 14.52
N SER A 361 1.50 4.23 14.77
CA SER A 361 2.12 4.25 16.10
C SER A 361 2.27 5.67 16.66
N ASN A 362 2.34 6.67 15.79
CA ASN A 362 2.34 8.09 16.12
C ASN A 362 0.92 8.72 16.07
N GLY A 363 -0.12 7.91 15.98
CA GLY A 363 -1.52 8.37 15.97
C GLY A 363 -1.90 9.20 14.76
N LYS A 364 -1.18 9.06 13.66
CA LYS A 364 -1.35 9.83 12.42
C LYS A 364 -2.05 9.01 11.34
N GLN A 365 -2.49 9.69 10.29
CA GLN A 365 -3.03 9.05 9.10
C GLN A 365 -1.95 8.31 8.33
N VAL A 366 -2.29 7.17 7.76
CA VAL A 366 -1.38 6.41 6.87
C VAL A 366 -1.04 7.21 5.61
N PRO A 367 0.14 7.02 5.01
CA PRO A 367 0.50 7.64 3.75
C PRO A 367 -0.51 7.31 2.66
N SER A 368 -0.74 8.24 1.76
CA SER A 368 -1.55 8.04 0.56
C SER A 368 -0.75 8.31 -0.70
N VAL A 369 -1.11 7.63 -1.79
CA VAL A 369 -0.52 7.83 -3.10
C VAL A 369 -1.62 8.13 -4.10
N THR A 370 -1.36 9.08 -4.98
CA THR A 370 -2.22 9.39 -6.12
C THR A 370 -1.40 9.41 -7.40
N GLU A 371 -1.98 8.92 -8.47
CA GLU A 371 -1.38 8.95 -9.80
C GLU A 371 -2.07 10.02 -10.63
N GLY A 372 -1.29 10.95 -11.17
CA GLY A 372 -1.74 11.99 -12.10
C GLY A 372 -1.56 11.57 -13.55
N ASN A 373 -1.57 12.53 -14.47
CA ASN A 373 -1.38 12.27 -15.90
C ASN A 373 0.08 11.90 -16.24
N ASP A 374 1.04 12.48 -15.51
CA ASP A 374 2.49 12.39 -15.79
C ASP A 374 3.34 12.35 -14.51
N SER A 375 2.72 12.20 -13.36
CA SER A 375 3.39 12.22 -12.07
C SER A 375 2.67 11.36 -11.03
N VAL A 376 3.43 10.94 -10.02
CA VAL A 376 2.93 10.23 -8.84
C VAL A 376 3.19 11.10 -7.63
N THR A 377 2.18 11.30 -6.81
CA THR A 377 2.26 12.08 -5.57
C THR A 377 2.07 11.17 -4.36
N ALA A 378 3.06 11.12 -3.49
CA ALA A 378 2.97 10.49 -2.17
C ALA A 378 2.73 11.57 -1.11
N THR A 379 1.69 11.43 -0.30
CA THR A 379 1.28 12.40 0.72
C THR A 379 1.40 11.80 2.11
N VAL A 380 1.99 12.56 3.05
CA VAL A 380 2.08 12.21 4.47
C VAL A 380 1.57 13.37 5.31
N GLU A 381 0.59 13.07 6.15
CA GLU A 381 -0.01 14.02 7.08
C GLU A 381 0.83 14.18 8.36
N ARG A 382 0.98 15.42 8.85
CA ARG A 382 1.69 15.69 10.11
C ARG A 382 0.78 15.62 11.34
N ARG A 383 -0.53 15.76 11.14
CA ARG A 383 -1.50 15.88 12.22
C ARG A 383 -1.71 14.56 12.96
N ILE A 384 -1.68 14.61 14.29
CA ILE A 384 -2.11 13.51 15.14
C ILE A 384 -3.65 13.51 15.15
N ILE A 385 -4.25 12.43 14.66
CA ILE A 385 -5.71 12.26 14.59
C ILE A 385 -6.27 11.44 15.75
N SER A 386 -5.43 10.58 16.34
CA SER A 386 -5.82 9.76 17.49
C SER A 386 -4.67 9.64 18.49
N LYS A 387 -4.83 10.25 19.65
CA LYS A 387 -3.89 10.07 20.76
C LYS A 387 -4.08 8.70 21.44
N GLU A 388 -5.28 8.14 21.30
CA GLU A 388 -5.64 6.84 21.83
C GLU A 388 -4.87 5.72 21.15
N SER A 389 -4.73 5.77 19.82
CA SER A 389 -4.00 4.74 19.09
C SER A 389 -2.54 4.65 19.52
N ILE A 390 -1.91 5.79 19.88
CA ILE A 390 -0.53 5.81 20.38
C ILE A 390 -0.44 4.97 21.66
N LYS A 391 -1.34 5.22 22.63
CA LYS A 391 -1.33 4.51 23.92
C LYS A 391 -1.69 3.04 23.78
N VAL A 392 -2.68 2.74 22.95
CA VAL A 392 -3.09 1.35 22.66
C VAL A 392 -1.93 0.54 22.09
N ILE A 393 -1.24 1.09 21.07
CA ILE A 393 -0.11 0.38 20.45
C ILE A 393 1.05 0.23 21.44
N GLN A 394 1.37 1.27 22.22
CA GLN A 394 2.41 1.19 23.23
C GLN A 394 2.11 0.14 24.29
N GLN A 395 0.89 0.11 24.80
CA GLN A 395 0.46 -0.87 25.79
C GLN A 395 0.47 -2.29 25.22
N ALA A 396 -0.01 -2.47 23.99
CA ALA A 396 0.00 -3.77 23.32
C ALA A 396 1.41 -4.32 23.15
N LEU A 397 2.37 -3.45 22.75
CA LEU A 397 3.78 -3.83 22.61
C LEU A 397 4.51 -4.12 23.92
N GLN A 398 3.97 -3.67 25.06
CA GLN A 398 4.50 -4.02 26.38
C GLN A 398 4.03 -5.42 26.85
N VAL A 399 2.88 -5.86 26.37
CA VAL A 399 2.22 -7.11 26.81
C VAL A 399 2.51 -8.25 25.82
N GLU A 400 2.56 -7.95 24.53
CA GLU A 400 2.69 -8.95 23.45
C GLU A 400 3.73 -8.56 22.41
N GLU A 401 4.41 -9.56 21.86
CA GLU A 401 5.29 -9.39 20.71
C GLU A 401 4.44 -9.40 19.42
N LEU A 402 4.24 -8.22 18.85
CA LEU A 402 3.43 -8.03 17.65
C LEU A 402 4.31 -7.88 16.40
N LYS A 403 3.93 -8.55 15.33
CA LYS A 403 4.53 -8.36 14.00
C LYS A 403 3.97 -7.09 13.36
N GLN A 404 4.70 -6.54 12.39
CA GLN A 404 4.34 -5.31 11.67
C GLN A 404 2.88 -5.28 11.17
N LYS A 405 2.39 -6.33 10.54
CA LYS A 405 1.00 -6.45 10.07
C LYS A 405 -0.02 -6.29 11.20
N GLN A 406 0.28 -6.85 12.35
CA GLN A 406 -0.57 -6.77 13.54
C GLN A 406 -0.57 -5.36 14.12
N ILE A 407 0.58 -4.69 14.18
CA ILE A 407 0.69 -3.29 14.62
C ILE A 407 -0.13 -2.36 13.70
N ILE A 408 -0.01 -2.53 12.39
CA ILE A 408 -0.79 -1.76 11.41
C ILE A 408 -2.29 -2.00 11.60
N CYS A 409 -2.72 -3.26 11.71
CA CYS A 409 -4.13 -3.59 11.91
C CYS A 409 -4.67 -3.02 13.23
N LEU A 410 -3.94 -3.19 14.33
CA LEU A 410 -4.29 -2.64 15.64
C LEU A 410 -4.39 -1.11 15.59
N GLY A 411 -3.45 -0.43 14.93
CA GLY A 411 -3.47 1.01 14.75
C GLY A 411 -4.71 1.50 14.00
N LEU A 412 -5.09 0.81 12.92
CA LEU A 412 -6.31 1.11 12.17
C LEU A 412 -7.57 0.89 13.01
N ILE A 413 -7.61 -0.17 13.82
CA ILE A 413 -8.73 -0.42 14.74
C ILE A 413 -8.78 0.65 15.83
N ALA A 414 -7.63 1.01 16.40
CA ALA A 414 -7.54 1.99 17.49
C ALA A 414 -7.93 3.42 17.06
N GLN A 415 -7.78 3.76 15.79
CA GLN A 415 -8.23 5.05 15.24
C GLN A 415 -9.75 5.13 15.02
N ASN A 416 -10.46 4.01 15.17
CA ASN A 416 -11.90 3.94 14.97
C ASN A 416 -12.58 3.42 16.25
N GLU A 417 -13.81 3.82 16.52
CA GLU A 417 -14.58 3.28 17.67
C GLU A 417 -14.88 1.80 17.46
N THR A 418 -15.38 1.48 16.29
CA THR A 418 -15.55 0.13 15.77
C THR A 418 -15.22 0.14 14.29
N ILE A 419 -14.74 -0.96 13.76
CA ILE A 419 -14.44 -1.11 12.34
C ILE A 419 -14.89 -2.48 11.86
N THR A 420 -15.58 -2.54 10.73
CA THR A 420 -16.01 -3.81 10.14
C THR A 420 -14.85 -4.51 9.42
N ALA A 421 -14.94 -5.84 9.28
CA ALA A 421 -13.99 -6.61 8.47
C ALA A 421 -13.87 -6.05 7.04
N SER A 422 -15.00 -5.67 6.43
CA SER A 422 -15.01 -5.09 5.07
C SER A 422 -14.27 -3.76 4.99
N ALA A 423 -14.38 -2.91 6.03
CA ALA A 423 -13.66 -1.65 6.10
C ALA A 423 -12.15 -1.86 6.32
N LEU A 424 -11.75 -2.85 7.13
CA LEU A 424 -10.34 -3.24 7.30
C LEU A 424 -9.75 -3.78 5.99
N ILE A 425 -10.46 -4.70 5.33
CA ILE A 425 -10.08 -5.25 4.02
C ILE A 425 -9.88 -4.11 3.01
N LYS A 426 -10.79 -3.14 2.96
CA LYS A 426 -10.67 -1.97 2.08
C LYS A 426 -9.49 -1.07 2.45
N LYS A 427 -9.30 -0.77 3.74
CA LYS A 427 -8.18 0.10 4.21
C LYS A 427 -6.81 -0.56 4.04
N LEU A 428 -6.74 -1.89 4.21
CA LEU A 428 -5.54 -2.70 4.00
C LEU A 428 -5.40 -3.18 2.55
N ASN A 429 -6.38 -2.88 1.72
CA ASN A 429 -6.47 -3.32 0.32
C ASN A 429 -6.24 -4.82 0.12
N LEU A 430 -6.87 -5.61 0.97
CA LEU A 430 -6.81 -7.07 0.91
C LEU A 430 -7.85 -7.61 -0.09
N ARG A 431 -7.56 -8.76 -0.65
CA ARG A 431 -8.43 -9.42 -1.63
C ARG A 431 -9.76 -9.87 -1.02
N ASP A 432 -9.70 -10.47 0.16
CA ASP A 432 -10.83 -11.11 0.82
C ASP A 432 -10.60 -11.21 2.34
N ARG A 433 -11.52 -11.90 3.01
CA ARG A 433 -11.47 -12.09 4.45
C ARG A 433 -10.35 -13.02 4.91
N ASP A 434 -10.01 -14.01 4.11
CA ASP A 434 -8.95 -14.97 4.46
C ASP A 434 -7.57 -14.27 4.47
N ALA A 435 -7.40 -13.29 3.58
CA ALA A 435 -6.21 -12.44 3.58
C ALA A 435 -6.11 -11.51 4.80
N LEU A 436 -7.20 -11.28 5.55
CA LEU A 436 -7.21 -10.49 6.79
C LEU A 436 -6.69 -11.29 8.01
N SER A 437 -6.80 -12.61 7.99
CA SER A 437 -6.38 -13.49 9.09
C SER A 437 -4.97 -13.20 9.65
N PRO A 438 -3.91 -13.11 8.82
CA PRO A 438 -2.56 -12.85 9.32
C PRO A 438 -2.38 -11.49 10.01
N TRP A 439 -3.32 -10.57 9.82
CA TRP A 439 -3.32 -9.22 10.38
C TRP A 439 -4.09 -9.14 11.70
N LEU A 440 -5.13 -9.94 11.85
CA LEU A 440 -6.17 -9.74 12.84
C LEU A 440 -6.29 -10.88 13.86
N ASP A 441 -6.15 -12.15 13.45
CA ASP A 441 -6.52 -13.29 14.31
C ASP A 441 -5.73 -13.30 15.62
N LYS A 442 -4.40 -13.11 15.54
CA LYS A 442 -3.58 -13.02 16.74
C LYS A 442 -4.02 -11.89 17.70
N LEU A 443 -4.46 -10.74 17.17
CA LEU A 443 -4.94 -9.64 18.00
C LEU A 443 -6.22 -9.99 18.76
N VAL A 444 -7.05 -10.84 18.17
CA VAL A 444 -8.28 -11.34 18.80
C VAL A 444 -7.95 -12.44 19.82
N ASP A 445 -7.08 -13.38 19.46
CA ASP A 445 -6.67 -14.50 20.32
C ASP A 445 -5.93 -14.03 21.57
N ASP A 446 -5.06 -13.02 21.44
CA ASP A 446 -4.34 -12.39 22.55
C ASP A 446 -5.22 -11.42 23.36
N GLY A 447 -6.51 -11.24 23.01
CA GLY A 447 -7.43 -10.37 23.70
C GLY A 447 -7.15 -8.86 23.58
N LEU A 448 -6.33 -8.45 22.59
CA LEU A 448 -6.07 -7.04 22.31
C LEU A 448 -7.22 -6.38 21.55
N VAL A 449 -7.95 -7.17 20.77
CA VAL A 449 -9.11 -6.76 19.97
C VAL A 449 -10.29 -7.64 20.29
N GLU A 450 -11.45 -7.03 20.47
CA GLU A 450 -12.72 -7.72 20.64
C GLU A 450 -13.50 -7.73 19.32
N ALA A 451 -14.09 -8.89 19.01
CA ALA A 451 -15.01 -9.03 17.90
C ALA A 451 -16.45 -8.97 18.40
N VAL A 452 -17.25 -8.05 17.88
CA VAL A 452 -18.65 -7.81 18.28
C VAL A 452 -19.58 -8.05 17.10
N GLY A 453 -20.72 -8.71 17.33
CA GLY A 453 -21.70 -9.05 16.30
C GLY A 453 -21.47 -10.43 15.68
N GLN A 454 -22.35 -10.81 14.74
CA GLN A 454 -22.32 -12.14 14.08
C GLN A 454 -22.22 -12.01 12.58
N ASN A 455 -21.56 -12.98 11.94
CA ASN A 455 -21.47 -13.16 10.50
C ASN A 455 -20.95 -11.90 9.74
N ARG A 456 -21.70 -11.40 8.75
CA ARG A 456 -21.31 -10.28 7.88
C ARG A 456 -21.27 -8.91 8.58
N SER A 457 -21.90 -8.77 9.75
CA SER A 457 -21.91 -7.55 10.57
C SER A 457 -20.88 -7.57 11.71
N LYS A 458 -19.90 -8.47 11.67
CA LYS A 458 -18.84 -8.55 12.68
C LYS A 458 -17.97 -7.30 12.64
N GLU A 459 -17.93 -6.59 13.76
CA GLU A 459 -17.11 -5.40 13.99
C GLU A 459 -15.98 -5.71 14.97
N TYR A 460 -14.90 -4.97 14.83
CA TYR A 460 -13.71 -5.11 15.69
C TYR A 460 -13.46 -3.79 16.43
N ARG A 461 -13.06 -3.90 17.68
CA ARG A 461 -12.69 -2.77 18.53
C ARG A 461 -11.52 -3.16 19.45
N VAL A 462 -10.81 -2.16 19.93
CA VAL A 462 -9.79 -2.38 20.97
C VAL A 462 -10.45 -2.91 22.23
N SER A 463 -9.84 -3.91 22.87
CA SER A 463 -10.38 -4.51 24.08
C SER A 463 -10.38 -3.51 25.24
N ALA A 464 -11.35 -3.69 26.14
CA ALA A 464 -11.50 -2.84 27.30
C ALA A 464 -10.32 -2.94 28.28
N ASP A 465 -9.68 -4.09 28.36
CA ASP A 465 -8.57 -4.31 29.28
C ASP A 465 -7.32 -3.55 28.87
N ILE A 466 -7.02 -3.47 27.57
CA ILE A 466 -5.96 -2.61 27.05
C ILE A 466 -6.26 -1.13 27.32
N LEU A 467 -7.50 -0.70 27.11
CA LEU A 467 -7.91 0.69 27.37
C LEU A 467 -7.80 1.06 28.86
N LYS A 468 -8.14 0.16 29.78
CA LYS A 468 -8.02 0.36 31.24
C LYS A 468 -6.56 0.49 31.67
N ASN A 469 -5.70 -0.39 31.20
CA ASN A 469 -4.31 -0.47 31.59
C ASN A 469 -3.44 0.66 30.99
N SER A 470 -3.94 1.36 29.98
CA SER A 470 -3.24 2.49 29.36
C SER A 470 -3.19 3.77 30.19
N GLU A 471 -3.63 3.78 31.48
CA GLU A 471 -3.73 4.94 32.40
C GLU A 471 -4.30 6.20 31.73
N TYR A 472 -5.26 6.01 30.84
CA TYR A 472 -5.79 7.08 30.03
C TYR A 472 -6.62 8.07 30.88
N LYS A 473 -6.04 9.23 31.19
CA LYS A 473 -6.71 10.36 31.87
C LYS A 473 -7.05 11.53 30.94
N GLY A 474 -7.03 11.34 29.63
CA GLY A 474 -7.35 12.39 28.67
C GLY A 474 -8.86 12.53 28.42
N THR A 475 -9.28 13.70 27.98
CA THR A 475 -10.64 14.03 27.49
C THR A 475 -10.92 13.38 26.13
N THR A 476 -10.71 12.12 26.02
CA THR A 476 -11.05 11.35 24.84
C THR A 476 -12.47 10.98 24.87
N SER A 477 -13.05 10.89 23.74
CA SER A 477 -14.47 10.71 23.59
C SER A 477 -15.10 10.05 24.83
N LEU A 478 -15.44 10.87 25.80
CA LEU A 478 -16.23 10.53 26.99
C LEU A 478 -17.35 9.55 26.65
N LYS A 479 -17.81 9.56 25.41
CA LYS A 479 -18.79 8.60 24.87
C LYS A 479 -18.34 7.13 24.88
N ARG A 480 -17.06 6.81 24.61
CA ARG A 480 -16.59 5.41 24.59
C ARG A 480 -16.44 4.84 25.99
N ILE A 481 -15.76 5.60 26.85
CA ILE A 481 -15.59 5.24 28.26
C ILE A 481 -16.94 5.28 28.99
N GLU A 482 -17.80 6.25 28.69
CA GLU A 482 -19.15 6.30 29.21
C GLU A 482 -19.98 5.07 28.80
N ASN A 483 -19.99 4.70 27.54
CA ASN A 483 -20.79 3.56 27.07
C ASN A 483 -20.29 2.24 27.66
N TYR A 484 -18.99 2.03 27.73
CA TYR A 484 -18.39 0.86 28.36
C TYR A 484 -18.70 0.85 29.88
N ARG A 485 -18.48 1.97 30.55
CA ARG A 485 -18.77 2.09 31.99
C ARG A 485 -20.27 1.90 32.33
N ILE A 486 -21.15 2.43 31.50
CA ILE A 486 -22.60 2.20 31.61
C ILE A 486 -22.89 0.71 31.43
N ARG A 487 -22.28 0.04 30.51
CA ARG A 487 -22.43 -1.39 30.27
C ARG A 487 -21.97 -2.23 31.45
N GLU A 488 -20.77 -1.96 31.99
CA GLU A 488 -20.27 -2.62 33.22
C GLU A 488 -21.19 -2.38 34.42
N LEU A 489 -21.62 -1.15 34.63
CA LEU A 489 -22.55 -0.80 35.69
C LEU A 489 -23.88 -1.56 35.55
N ILE A 490 -24.41 -1.72 34.34
CA ILE A 490 -25.61 -2.52 34.07
C ILE A 490 -25.36 -3.99 34.41
N ILE A 491 -24.23 -4.56 34.03
CA ILE A 491 -23.86 -5.95 34.30
C ILE A 491 -23.69 -6.16 35.80
N GLU A 492 -23.00 -5.27 36.51
CA GLU A 492 -22.83 -5.33 37.95
C GLU A 492 -24.16 -5.21 38.70
N ASP A 493 -25.02 -4.29 38.30
CA ASP A 493 -26.35 -4.15 38.84
C ASP A 493 -27.17 -5.45 38.69
N LEU A 494 -27.15 -6.06 37.52
CA LEU A 494 -27.83 -7.32 37.24
C LEU A 494 -27.19 -8.52 37.96
N LYS A 495 -25.88 -8.48 38.26
CA LYS A 495 -25.23 -9.49 39.11
C LYS A 495 -25.78 -9.44 40.55
N ILE A 496 -25.97 -8.23 41.06
CA ILE A 496 -26.45 -8.00 42.45
C ILE A 496 -27.95 -8.29 42.56
N TYR A 497 -28.74 -7.67 41.68
CA TYR A 497 -30.20 -7.70 41.80
C TYR A 497 -30.90 -8.81 41.00
N LYS A 498 -30.12 -9.65 40.28
CA LYS A 498 -30.56 -10.81 39.50
C LYS A 498 -31.54 -10.50 38.37
N CYS A 499 -32.61 -9.74 38.63
CA CYS A 499 -33.63 -9.36 37.66
C CYS A 499 -34.20 -7.98 37.99
N ALA A 500 -34.08 -7.02 37.07
CA ALA A 500 -34.47 -5.63 37.31
C ALA A 500 -35.08 -4.97 36.08
N SER A 501 -35.96 -3.99 36.27
CA SER A 501 -36.46 -3.16 35.17
C SER A 501 -35.37 -2.16 34.73
N LEU A 502 -35.45 -1.69 33.49
CA LEU A 502 -34.49 -0.68 32.99
C LEU A 502 -34.51 0.61 33.82
N MET A 503 -35.65 0.95 34.36
CA MET A 503 -35.84 2.14 35.19
C MET A 503 -35.14 1.98 36.54
N ASP A 504 -35.27 0.80 37.20
CA ASP A 504 -34.60 0.50 38.45
C ASP A 504 -33.07 0.48 38.27
N ILE A 505 -32.59 -0.11 37.17
CA ILE A 505 -31.17 -0.12 36.79
C ILE A 505 -30.66 1.32 36.61
N HIS A 506 -31.37 2.14 35.83
CA HIS A 506 -31.00 3.54 35.58
C HIS A 506 -30.95 4.36 36.88
N GLU A 507 -31.88 4.13 37.76
CA GLU A 507 -31.93 4.82 39.08
C GLU A 507 -30.73 4.47 39.96
N ARG A 508 -30.29 3.21 39.95
CA ARG A 508 -29.17 2.72 40.76
C ARG A 508 -27.80 3.02 40.20
N ILE A 509 -27.64 2.97 38.88
CA ILE A 509 -26.34 3.27 38.24
C ILE A 509 -26.02 4.77 38.12
N GLY A 510 -27.04 5.64 38.30
CA GLY A 510 -26.87 7.09 38.34
C GLY A 510 -27.84 7.85 37.42
N LYS A 511 -28.65 8.73 38.02
CA LYS A 511 -29.64 9.56 37.27
C LYS A 511 -29.02 10.62 36.39
N GLU A 512 -27.74 10.94 36.56
CA GLU A 512 -26.93 11.82 35.72
C GLU A 512 -26.64 11.19 34.35
N ILE A 513 -26.72 9.86 34.23
CA ILE A 513 -26.56 9.16 32.97
C ILE A 513 -27.87 9.24 32.19
N SER A 514 -27.82 9.67 30.91
CA SER A 514 -29.04 9.74 30.10
C SER A 514 -29.73 8.37 29.98
N TYR A 515 -31.03 8.29 30.29
CA TYR A 515 -31.85 7.08 30.15
C TYR A 515 -31.78 6.47 28.75
N LYS A 516 -31.68 7.32 27.70
CA LYS A 516 -31.51 6.86 26.29
C LYS A 516 -30.20 6.09 26.12
N LYS A 517 -29.12 6.49 26.78
CA LYS A 517 -27.81 5.79 26.72
C LYS A 517 -27.91 4.43 27.42
N VAL A 518 -28.53 4.37 28.61
CA VAL A 518 -28.73 3.12 29.34
C VAL A 518 -29.58 2.14 28.53
N LEU A 519 -30.68 2.63 27.92
CA LEU A 519 -31.51 1.83 27.03
C LEU A 519 -30.76 1.28 25.84
N ALA A 520 -29.92 2.11 25.23
CA ALA A 520 -29.10 1.69 24.07
C ALA A 520 -28.12 0.57 24.45
N GLN A 521 -27.43 0.72 25.60
CA GLN A 521 -26.50 -0.29 26.10
C GLN A 521 -27.20 -1.59 26.51
N MET A 522 -28.39 -1.49 27.15
CA MET A 522 -29.20 -2.66 27.47
C MET A 522 -29.65 -3.42 26.23
N LYS A 523 -30.10 -2.71 25.17
CA LYS A 523 -30.48 -3.34 23.90
C LYS A 523 -29.27 -4.07 23.26
N GLN A 524 -28.10 -3.49 23.35
CA GLN A 524 -26.88 -4.11 22.87
C GLN A 524 -26.53 -5.38 23.65
N LEU A 525 -26.61 -5.34 25.01
CA LEU A 525 -26.42 -6.52 25.87
C LEU A 525 -27.40 -7.64 25.55
N VAL A 526 -28.64 -7.30 25.21
CA VAL A 526 -29.67 -8.29 24.78
C VAL A 526 -29.33 -8.86 23.40
N THR A 527 -28.92 -8.05 22.47
CA THR A 527 -28.53 -8.49 21.12
C THR A 527 -27.31 -9.43 21.17
N GLU A 528 -26.37 -9.16 22.05
CA GLU A 528 -25.18 -9.96 22.30
C GLU A 528 -25.45 -11.23 23.12
N GLY A 529 -26.69 -11.41 23.61
CA GLY A 529 -27.07 -12.58 24.38
C GLY A 529 -26.55 -12.57 25.83
N ILE A 530 -25.98 -11.46 26.32
CA ILE A 530 -25.44 -11.30 27.68
C ILE A 530 -26.56 -11.04 28.69
N ALA A 531 -27.60 -10.29 28.29
CA ALA A 531 -28.79 -10.06 29.05
C ALA A 531 -30.01 -10.66 28.33
N LEU A 532 -30.95 -11.19 29.12
CA LEU A 532 -32.20 -11.76 28.60
C LEU A 532 -33.39 -10.92 29.12
N PRO A 533 -34.32 -10.51 28.24
CA PRO A 533 -35.55 -9.88 28.68
C PRO A 533 -36.50 -10.92 29.26
N VAL A 534 -37.13 -10.58 30.37
CA VAL A 534 -38.13 -11.41 31.08
C VAL A 534 -39.42 -10.61 31.19
N GLY A 535 -40.55 -11.15 30.77
CA GLY A 535 -41.84 -10.47 30.74
C GLY A 535 -42.17 -9.82 29.39
N GLN A 536 -43.33 -9.15 29.32
CA GLN A 536 -43.80 -8.50 28.08
C GLN A 536 -44.23 -7.04 28.32
N ASN A 537 -44.11 -6.21 27.28
CA ASN A 537 -44.53 -4.82 27.23
C ASN A 537 -43.97 -3.94 28.37
N ARG A 538 -44.81 -3.24 29.15
CA ARG A 538 -44.39 -2.31 30.23
C ARG A 538 -43.70 -2.98 31.39
N TRP A 539 -43.78 -4.29 31.51
CA TRP A 539 -43.28 -5.08 32.65
C TRP A 539 -42.01 -5.85 32.32
N VAL A 540 -41.32 -5.49 31.21
CA VAL A 540 -40.04 -6.12 30.86
C VAL A 540 -39.01 -5.82 31.92
N LYS A 541 -38.42 -6.89 32.48
CA LYS A 541 -37.23 -6.89 33.32
C LYS A 541 -36.10 -7.56 32.58
N TYR A 542 -34.88 -7.34 33.02
CA TYR A 542 -33.69 -7.92 32.42
C TYR A 542 -32.93 -8.75 33.43
N GLN A 543 -32.34 -9.85 33.02
CA GLN A 543 -31.47 -10.70 33.83
C GLN A 543 -30.25 -11.12 33.01
N LEU A 544 -29.14 -11.49 33.66
CA LEU A 544 -27.96 -11.99 32.99
C LEU A 544 -28.21 -13.41 32.47
N ASN A 545 -27.67 -13.68 31.27
CA ASN A 545 -27.68 -15.01 30.70
C ASN A 545 -26.53 -15.84 31.28
N GLN A 546 -26.84 -16.70 32.26
CA GLN A 546 -25.85 -17.55 32.93
C GLN A 546 -25.16 -18.58 32.02
N SER A 547 -25.70 -18.82 30.84
CA SER A 547 -25.11 -19.74 29.84
C SER A 547 -24.10 -19.05 28.92
N HIS A 548 -23.88 -17.75 29.08
CA HIS A 548 -22.97 -17.01 28.22
C HIS A 548 -21.51 -17.17 28.68
N SER A 549 -20.59 -17.48 27.78
CA SER A 549 -19.17 -17.75 28.06
C SER A 549 -18.41 -16.64 28.82
N HIS A 550 -18.97 -15.41 28.83
CA HIS A 550 -18.41 -14.28 29.59
C HIS A 550 -18.43 -14.49 31.11
N PHE A 551 -19.20 -15.46 31.61
CA PHE A 551 -19.36 -15.77 33.05
C PHE A 551 -18.75 -17.11 33.47
N GLN A 552 -18.26 -17.94 32.50
CA GLN A 552 -17.70 -19.27 32.80
C GLN A 552 -16.21 -19.26 33.15
N ASN A 553 -15.48 -18.15 32.96
CA ASN A 553 -14.03 -18.08 33.15
C ASN A 553 -13.57 -17.22 34.34
N ARG A 554 -14.39 -17.08 35.38
CA ARG A 554 -13.98 -16.41 36.64
C ARG A 554 -14.53 -17.15 37.86
N GLU A 555 -14.05 -18.36 38.09
CA GLU A 555 -13.94 -19.01 39.38
C GLU A 555 -12.49 -19.45 39.62
#